data_519af978781baf096d139320aca1a261
#
_entry.id   519af978781baf096d139320aca1a261
#
_cell.length_a   1.000
_cell.length_b   1.000
_cell.length_c   1.000
_cell.angle_alpha   90.00
_cell.angle_beta   90.00
_cell.angle_gamma   90.00
#
_symmetry.space_group_name_H-M   'P 1'
#
loop_
_entity.id
_entity.type
_entity.pdbx_description
1 polymer ?
#
loop_
_entity_poly.entity_id
_entity_poly.type
_entity_poly.pdbx_seq_one_letter_code
_entity_poly.pdbx_strand_id
1 'polypeptide(L)'
;MKIYIAAIVLFLFLIVIFRKTMLKTAPMFLLVFILISGAFVYDNLSGSQPASAVNQIKSWLSEPAEKASSFLGNNTVVIKIKEETIIDASAVNQFPELPRGCEVTSLSMLLQHAGIQADKMTLAKEIKKNPEHYRIENGKIYFGHPNDGFIGDMYSFDNPGLGVYHKPVKELAEKYMPGSIEDLTGSDFEDLKIHLSDGRPVWVIINTAYKQLSDDFFQTWHTPSGKIQITYKEHSVLLTGYDQEYMYFNDPLTGEKNKKAPKNDFEKAWVQMGKQAITYLP
;
A
#
# COMPACT_ATOMS: atom_id res chain seq x y z
N MET A 1 37.31 11.22 -27.40
CA MET A 1 36.81 12.35 -26.61
C MET A 1 35.39 12.80 -26.99
N LYS A 2 35.04 13.06 -28.26
CA LYS A 2 33.66 13.50 -28.67
C LYS A 2 32.57 12.51 -28.34
N ILE A 3 32.76 11.18 -28.45
CA ILE A 3 31.77 10.14 -28.17
C ILE A 3 31.45 10.07 -26.67
N TYR A 4 32.40 10.33 -25.77
CA TYR A 4 32.20 10.33 -24.33
C TYR A 4 31.36 11.51 -23.86
N ILE A 5 31.57 12.67 -24.46
CA ILE A 5 30.79 13.87 -24.16
C ILE A 5 29.33 13.64 -24.56
N ALA A 6 29.08 13.02 -25.72
CA ALA A 6 27.72 12.66 -26.17
C ALA A 6 27.05 11.64 -25.24
N ALA A 7 27.78 10.63 -24.76
CA ALA A 7 27.28 9.62 -23.82
C ALA A 7 26.94 10.23 -22.45
N ILE A 8 27.77 11.12 -21.93
CA ILE A 8 27.51 11.84 -20.67
C ILE A 8 26.29 12.75 -20.81
N VAL A 9 26.17 13.49 -21.90
CA VAL A 9 25.01 14.37 -22.14
C VAL A 9 23.70 13.55 -22.28
N LEU A 10 23.73 12.42 -22.99
CA LEU A 10 22.59 11.52 -23.10
C LEU A 10 22.20 10.93 -21.74
N PHE A 11 23.16 10.54 -20.93
CA PHE A 11 22.93 10.01 -19.58
C PHE A 11 22.30 11.05 -18.64
N LEU A 12 22.80 12.28 -18.65
CA LEU A 12 22.23 13.38 -17.88
C LEU A 12 20.81 13.73 -18.35
N PHE A 13 20.56 13.67 -19.66
CA PHE A 13 19.24 13.90 -20.24
C PHE A 13 18.23 12.81 -19.84
N LEU A 14 18.64 11.55 -19.80
CA LEU A 14 17.82 10.44 -19.31
C LEU A 14 17.51 10.57 -17.82
N ILE A 15 18.44 11.02 -16.98
CA ILE A 15 18.20 11.30 -15.55
C ILE A 15 17.11 12.36 -15.37
N VAL A 16 17.11 13.42 -16.18
CA VAL A 16 16.13 14.50 -16.11
C VAL A 16 14.74 14.03 -16.50
N ILE A 17 14.61 13.21 -17.55
CA ILE A 17 13.33 12.70 -18.05
C ILE A 17 12.71 11.66 -17.10
N PHE A 18 13.53 10.77 -16.55
CA PHE A 18 13.06 9.65 -15.71
C PHE A 18 13.21 9.86 -14.21
N ARG A 19 13.25 11.10 -13.75
CA ARG A 19 13.53 11.50 -12.35
C ARG A 19 12.70 10.79 -11.28
N LYS A 20 11.44 10.42 -11.57
CA LYS A 20 10.56 9.72 -10.61
C LYS A 20 10.72 8.18 -10.62
N THR A 21 11.06 7.60 -11.75
CA THR A 21 11.20 6.14 -11.89
C THR A 21 12.62 5.67 -11.55
N MET A 22 13.62 6.52 -11.75
CA MET A 22 15.04 6.18 -11.52
C MET A 22 15.48 6.18 -10.05
N LEU A 23 14.71 6.77 -9.11
CA LEU A 23 15.12 6.76 -7.70
C LEU A 23 15.20 5.34 -7.12
N LYS A 24 14.40 4.41 -7.62
CA LYS A 24 14.43 2.99 -7.20
C LYS A 24 15.48 2.14 -7.93
N THR A 25 15.87 2.51 -9.15
CA THR A 25 16.81 1.75 -9.99
C THR A 25 18.18 2.41 -10.13
N ALA A 26 18.35 3.66 -9.69
CA ALA A 26 19.59 4.42 -9.75
C ALA A 26 20.83 3.68 -9.18
N PRO A 27 20.74 2.99 -8.02
CA PRO A 27 21.91 2.27 -7.49
C PRO A 27 22.35 1.13 -8.39
N MET A 28 21.42 0.45 -9.07
CA MET A 28 21.74 -0.63 -10.00
C MET A 28 22.42 -0.13 -11.27
N PHE A 29 21.95 0.99 -11.83
CA PHE A 29 22.57 1.61 -12.99
C PHE A 29 23.96 2.21 -12.69
N LEU A 30 24.12 2.79 -11.48
CA LEU A 30 25.40 3.30 -11.02
C LEU A 30 26.43 2.17 -10.86
N LEU A 31 26.01 1.03 -10.31
CA LEU A 31 26.87 -0.14 -10.12
C LEU A 31 27.31 -0.72 -11.46
N VAL A 32 26.40 -0.86 -12.41
CA VAL A 32 26.69 -1.30 -13.79
C VAL A 32 27.65 -0.33 -14.48
N PHE A 33 27.45 0.98 -14.34
CA PHE A 33 28.31 2.01 -14.91
C PHE A 33 29.72 1.98 -14.31
N ILE A 34 29.86 1.80 -12.99
CA ILE A 34 31.16 1.65 -12.31
C ILE A 34 31.88 0.40 -12.79
N LEU A 35 31.18 -0.74 -12.94
CA LEU A 35 31.76 -1.98 -13.42
C LEU A 35 32.25 -1.87 -14.88
N ILE A 36 31.45 -1.26 -15.76
CA ILE A 36 31.83 -1.05 -17.17
C ILE A 36 32.99 -0.06 -17.28
N SER A 37 32.95 1.05 -16.51
CA SER A 37 34.03 2.03 -16.50
C SER A 37 35.32 1.48 -15.88
N GLY A 38 35.20 0.67 -14.80
CA GLY A 38 36.32 0.00 -14.15
C GLY A 38 36.98 -1.05 -15.05
N ALA A 39 36.21 -1.86 -15.75
CA ALA A 39 36.71 -2.81 -16.73
C ALA A 39 37.43 -2.12 -17.89
N PHE A 40 36.89 -1.01 -18.39
CA PHE A 40 37.50 -0.24 -19.48
C PHE A 40 38.83 0.42 -19.06
N VAL A 41 38.89 0.97 -17.83
CA VAL A 41 40.14 1.55 -17.28
C VAL A 41 41.19 0.47 -17.05
N TYR A 42 40.78 -0.70 -16.53
CA TYR A 42 41.65 -1.85 -16.31
C TYR A 42 42.23 -2.39 -17.64
N ASP A 43 41.41 -2.55 -18.70
CA ASP A 43 41.86 -2.97 -20.03
C ASP A 43 42.81 -1.99 -20.69
N ASN A 44 42.63 -0.67 -20.51
CA ASN A 44 43.54 0.35 -21.02
C ASN A 44 44.89 0.40 -20.27
N LEU A 45 44.89 0.05 -18.97
CA LEU A 45 46.08 0.04 -18.15
C LEU A 45 46.88 -1.28 -18.30
N SER A 46 46.19 -2.39 -18.61
CA SER A 46 46.81 -3.73 -18.71
C SER A 46 47.27 -4.12 -20.11
N GLY A 47 47.03 -3.27 -21.13
CA GLY A 47 47.48 -3.52 -22.51
C GLY A 47 46.79 -4.69 -23.21
N SER A 48 45.66 -5.19 -22.66
CA SER A 48 44.86 -6.26 -23.26
C SER A 48 43.88 -5.74 -24.30
N GLN A 49 43.58 -6.53 -25.32
CA GLN A 49 42.64 -6.17 -26.40
C GLN A 49 41.23 -6.03 -25.86
N PRO A 50 40.46 -4.96 -26.21
CA PRO A 50 39.14 -4.71 -25.67
C PRO A 50 38.06 -5.75 -26.04
N ALA A 51 38.38 -6.68 -26.96
CA ALA A 51 37.49 -7.77 -27.35
C ALA A 51 37.26 -8.84 -26.26
N SER A 52 38.16 -8.99 -25.29
CA SER A 52 38.04 -10.02 -24.25
C SER A 52 36.99 -9.67 -23.19
N ALA A 53 36.93 -8.42 -22.74
CA ALA A 53 35.96 -7.96 -21.75
C ALA A 53 34.52 -7.98 -22.30
N VAL A 54 34.33 -7.57 -23.57
CA VAL A 54 33.02 -7.61 -24.23
C VAL A 54 32.53 -9.06 -24.43
N ASN A 55 33.43 -10.00 -24.72
CA ASN A 55 33.08 -11.41 -24.84
C ASN A 55 32.75 -12.06 -23.49
N GLN A 56 33.42 -11.69 -22.40
CA GLN A 56 33.09 -12.12 -21.06
C GLN A 56 31.72 -11.57 -20.59
N ILE A 57 31.41 -10.31 -20.88
CA ILE A 57 30.09 -9.74 -20.58
C ILE A 57 28.99 -10.43 -21.42
N LYS A 58 29.23 -10.71 -22.70
CA LYS A 58 28.31 -11.45 -23.56
C LYS A 58 28.07 -12.88 -23.08
N SER A 59 29.11 -13.61 -22.64
CA SER A 59 28.95 -14.96 -22.09
C SER A 59 28.19 -14.94 -20.77
N TRP A 60 28.40 -13.93 -19.92
CA TRP A 60 27.67 -13.77 -18.68
C TRP A 60 26.19 -13.42 -18.90
N LEU A 61 25.88 -12.57 -19.90
CA LEU A 61 24.50 -12.22 -20.27
C LEU A 61 23.77 -13.34 -21.04
N SER A 62 24.47 -14.30 -21.61
CA SER A 62 23.90 -15.43 -22.36
C SER A 62 23.78 -16.71 -21.53
N GLU A 63 24.30 -16.74 -20.30
CA GLU A 63 24.06 -17.86 -19.40
C GLU A 63 22.59 -17.86 -18.95
N PRO A 64 21.89 -19.02 -19.03
CA PRO A 64 20.48 -19.10 -18.59
C PRO A 64 20.34 -18.71 -17.12
N ALA A 65 19.21 -18.08 -16.78
CA ALA A 65 18.89 -17.62 -15.44
C ALA A 65 19.00 -18.68 -14.32
N GLU A 66 19.10 -19.95 -14.67
CA GLU A 66 19.33 -21.07 -13.74
C GLU A 66 20.68 -20.99 -12.99
N LYS A 67 21.74 -20.39 -13.57
CA LYS A 67 23.01 -20.24 -12.86
C LYS A 67 23.08 -19.00 -11.97
N ALA A 68 22.29 -17.99 -12.25
CA ALA A 68 22.15 -16.83 -11.36
C ALA A 68 21.48 -17.20 -10.03
N SER A 69 20.62 -18.22 -10.02
CA SER A 69 19.95 -18.72 -8.81
C SER A 69 20.88 -19.47 -7.84
N SER A 70 22.00 -19.99 -8.31
CA SER A 70 22.97 -20.72 -7.46
C SER A 70 23.93 -19.79 -6.70
N PHE A 71 24.04 -18.51 -7.11
CA PHE A 71 24.87 -17.50 -6.44
C PHE A 71 24.11 -16.74 -5.34
N LEU A 72 22.78 -16.66 -5.45
CA LEU A 72 21.89 -16.23 -4.38
C LEU A 72 21.50 -17.51 -3.64
N GLY A 73 22.14 -17.76 -2.51
CA GLY A 73 21.92 -19.00 -1.73
C GLY A 73 20.45 -19.41 -1.73
N ASN A 74 20.20 -20.72 -1.76
CA ASN A 74 18.92 -21.43 -1.93
C ASN A 74 17.81 -21.08 -0.91
N ASN A 75 17.56 -19.80 -0.65
CA ASN A 75 16.43 -19.31 0.12
C ASN A 75 15.45 -18.56 -0.79
N THR A 76 15.08 -19.16 -1.92
CA THR A 76 13.87 -18.73 -2.62
C THR A 76 12.69 -19.16 -1.74
N VAL A 77 12.18 -18.25 -0.95
CA VAL A 77 10.91 -18.47 -0.24
C VAL A 77 9.82 -18.54 -1.32
N VAL A 78 9.45 -19.76 -1.70
CA VAL A 78 8.30 -19.99 -2.58
C VAL A 78 7.05 -19.73 -1.74
N ILE A 79 6.50 -18.53 -1.84
CA ILE A 79 5.20 -18.20 -1.24
C ILE A 79 4.15 -18.94 -2.07
N LYS A 80 3.63 -20.02 -1.52
CA LYS A 80 2.51 -20.74 -2.14
C LYS A 80 1.21 -20.06 -1.74
N ILE A 81 0.64 -19.26 -2.64
CA ILE A 81 -0.69 -18.70 -2.46
C ILE A 81 -1.71 -19.85 -2.49
N LYS A 82 -2.54 -19.95 -1.47
CA LYS A 82 -3.65 -20.93 -1.40
C LYS A 82 -4.70 -20.57 -2.46
N GLU A 83 -5.44 -21.58 -2.95
CA GLU A 83 -6.57 -21.33 -3.86
C GLU A 83 -7.72 -20.62 -3.15
N GLU A 84 -7.91 -20.94 -1.87
CA GLU A 84 -8.91 -20.36 -0.97
C GLU A 84 -8.40 -20.32 0.47
N THR A 85 -8.87 -19.37 1.25
CA THR A 85 -8.58 -19.28 2.69
C THR A 85 -9.64 -18.45 3.40
N ILE A 86 -9.93 -18.79 4.64
CA ILE A 86 -10.73 -17.99 5.57
C ILE A 86 -10.02 -18.00 6.93
N ILE A 87 -9.72 -16.82 7.43
CA ILE A 87 -9.03 -16.57 8.69
C ILE A 87 -10.10 -16.40 9.79
N ASP A 88 -9.91 -17.07 10.90
CA ASP A 88 -10.80 -16.94 12.08
C ASP A 88 -10.42 -15.70 12.90
N ALA A 89 -10.78 -14.51 12.39
CA ALA A 89 -10.64 -13.24 13.11
C ALA A 89 -11.98 -12.85 13.77
N SER A 90 -11.94 -12.26 14.96
CA SER A 90 -13.13 -11.77 15.66
C SER A 90 -13.78 -10.62 14.88
N ALA A 91 -15.10 -10.61 14.76
CA ALA A 91 -15.85 -9.48 14.24
C ALA A 91 -16.28 -8.54 15.38
N VAL A 92 -16.12 -7.24 15.17
CA VAL A 92 -16.50 -6.19 16.13
C VAL A 92 -17.44 -5.20 15.43
N ASN A 93 -18.58 -4.88 16.06
CA ASN A 93 -19.50 -3.85 15.57
C ASN A 93 -19.00 -2.46 16.01
N GLN A 94 -19.05 -1.47 15.13
CA GLN A 94 -18.71 -0.09 15.48
C GLN A 94 -19.79 0.60 16.32
N PHE A 95 -21.06 0.23 16.11
CA PHE A 95 -22.21 0.78 16.84
C PHE A 95 -22.39 0.18 18.24
N PRO A 96 -23.08 0.91 19.15
CA PRO A 96 -23.59 2.28 18.94
C PRO A 96 -22.57 3.41 19.13
N GLU A 97 -21.36 3.12 19.63
CA GLU A 97 -20.43 4.12 20.17
C GLU A 97 -19.71 4.95 19.10
N LEU A 98 -19.48 4.38 17.92
CA LEU A 98 -18.63 4.97 16.88
C LEU A 98 -19.34 4.99 15.51
N PRO A 99 -20.34 5.86 15.30
CA PRO A 99 -21.06 5.94 14.02
C PRO A 99 -20.15 6.09 12.78
N ARG A 100 -19.01 6.78 12.91
CA ARG A 100 -17.97 6.92 11.87
C ARG A 100 -16.64 6.30 12.29
N GLY A 101 -16.65 5.15 12.91
CA GLY A 101 -15.44 4.52 13.46
C GLY A 101 -15.06 3.21 12.80
N CYS A 102 -15.42 3.00 11.53
CA CYS A 102 -15.12 1.76 10.82
C CYS A 102 -13.62 1.46 10.78
N GLU A 103 -12.77 2.48 10.60
CA GLU A 103 -11.34 2.30 10.44
C GLU A 103 -10.67 1.86 11.75
N VAL A 104 -11.01 2.50 12.87
CA VAL A 104 -10.46 2.12 14.18
C VAL A 104 -11.06 0.80 14.68
N THR A 105 -12.30 0.50 14.28
CA THR A 105 -12.93 -0.79 14.61
C THR A 105 -12.31 -1.93 13.82
N SER A 106 -12.05 -1.73 12.53
CA SER A 106 -11.32 -2.69 11.70
C SER A 106 -9.88 -2.86 12.16
N LEU A 107 -9.22 -1.77 12.61
CA LEU A 107 -7.89 -1.86 13.22
C LEU A 107 -7.91 -2.65 14.54
N SER A 108 -8.94 -2.46 15.37
CA SER A 108 -9.12 -3.26 16.60
C SER A 108 -9.16 -4.76 16.29
N MET A 109 -9.92 -5.15 15.27
CA MET A 109 -9.99 -6.55 14.83
C MET A 109 -8.63 -7.08 14.34
N LEU A 110 -7.88 -6.28 13.58
CA LEU A 110 -6.52 -6.62 13.10
C LEU A 110 -5.56 -6.86 14.27
N LEU A 111 -5.49 -5.92 15.21
CA LEU A 111 -4.60 -5.99 16.37
C LEU A 111 -4.97 -7.14 17.29
N GLN A 112 -6.26 -7.38 17.54
CA GLN A 112 -6.73 -8.53 18.35
C GLN A 112 -6.34 -9.87 17.70
N HIS A 113 -6.41 -9.98 16.37
CA HIS A 113 -5.94 -11.18 15.67
C HIS A 113 -4.42 -11.39 15.84
N ALA A 114 -3.65 -10.31 15.90
CA ALA A 114 -2.22 -10.36 16.22
C ALA A 114 -1.92 -10.63 17.71
N GLY A 115 -2.94 -10.87 18.54
CA GLY A 115 -2.80 -11.13 19.99
C GLY A 115 -2.69 -9.87 20.85
N ILE A 116 -2.88 -8.69 20.29
CA ILE A 116 -2.80 -7.41 20.99
C ILE A 116 -4.18 -7.00 21.52
N GLN A 117 -4.29 -6.71 22.81
CA GLN A 117 -5.52 -6.21 23.42
C GLN A 117 -5.70 -4.71 23.10
N ALA A 118 -6.44 -4.41 22.06
CA ALA A 118 -6.74 -3.05 21.61
C ALA A 118 -8.24 -2.95 21.26
N ASP A 119 -9.02 -2.31 22.12
CA ASP A 119 -10.44 -2.10 21.89
C ASP A 119 -10.70 -0.86 21.00
N LYS A 120 -11.82 -0.85 20.28
CA LYS A 120 -12.20 0.22 19.36
C LYS A 120 -12.27 1.60 20.02
N MET A 121 -12.70 1.67 21.31
CA MET A 121 -12.88 2.95 22.00
C MET A 121 -11.54 3.56 22.42
N THR A 122 -10.58 2.73 22.79
CA THR A 122 -9.20 3.17 23.05
C THR A 122 -8.56 3.68 21.76
N LEU A 123 -8.65 2.93 20.68
CA LEU A 123 -8.14 3.35 19.38
C LEU A 123 -8.82 4.63 18.87
N ALA A 124 -10.13 4.78 19.09
CA ALA A 124 -10.89 6.00 18.74
C ALA A 124 -10.40 7.26 19.46
N LYS A 125 -9.93 7.12 20.69
CA LYS A 125 -9.33 8.23 21.47
C LYS A 125 -7.91 8.56 20.98
N GLU A 126 -7.13 7.55 20.60
CA GLU A 126 -5.71 7.66 20.28
C GLU A 126 -5.41 7.98 18.82
N ILE A 127 -6.36 7.72 17.91
CA ILE A 127 -6.18 8.06 16.50
C ILE A 127 -5.94 9.55 16.33
N LYS A 128 -4.93 9.92 15.56
CA LYS A 128 -4.62 11.31 15.26
C LYS A 128 -5.83 12.00 14.65
N LYS A 129 -6.25 13.14 15.20
CA LYS A 129 -7.35 13.96 14.71
C LYS A 129 -6.83 15.07 13.80
N ASN A 130 -7.58 15.37 12.74
CA ASN A 130 -7.32 16.53 11.91
C ASN A 130 -8.00 17.75 12.53
N PRO A 131 -7.29 18.87 12.73
CA PRO A 131 -7.86 20.05 13.40
C PRO A 131 -8.72 20.94 12.50
N GLU A 132 -8.73 20.72 11.18
CA GLU A 132 -9.46 21.54 10.23
C GLU A 132 -10.97 21.47 10.46
N HIS A 133 -11.63 22.62 10.37
CA HIS A 133 -13.09 22.74 10.49
C HIS A 133 -13.77 22.68 9.14
N TYR A 134 -14.93 22.05 9.09
CA TYR A 134 -15.78 22.03 7.91
C TYR A 134 -16.29 23.45 7.60
N ARG A 135 -16.14 23.90 6.36
CA ARG A 135 -16.71 25.16 5.87
C ARG A 135 -17.00 25.10 4.37
N ILE A 136 -17.98 25.88 3.96
CA ILE A 136 -18.29 26.09 2.54
C ILE A 136 -18.04 27.56 2.22
N GLU A 137 -17.20 27.85 1.24
CA GLU A 137 -16.85 29.18 0.78
C GLU A 137 -16.90 29.23 -0.74
N ASN A 138 -17.69 30.14 -1.31
CA ASN A 138 -17.84 30.27 -2.78
C ASN A 138 -18.19 28.95 -3.49
N GLY A 139 -19.10 28.17 -2.89
CA GLY A 139 -19.51 26.85 -3.42
C GLY A 139 -18.45 25.74 -3.36
N LYS A 140 -17.32 25.98 -2.68
CA LYS A 140 -16.26 24.99 -2.48
C LYS A 140 -16.28 24.49 -1.04
N ILE A 141 -16.08 23.19 -0.88
CA ILE A 141 -15.99 22.56 0.44
C ILE A 141 -14.53 22.56 0.88
N TYR A 142 -14.30 23.05 2.10
CA TYR A 142 -13.03 23.02 2.78
C TYR A 142 -13.14 22.14 4.03
N PHE A 143 -12.22 21.21 4.21
CA PHE A 143 -12.10 20.39 5.40
C PHE A 143 -10.67 19.83 5.50
N GLY A 144 -10.42 18.92 6.43
CA GLY A 144 -9.13 18.27 6.55
C GLY A 144 -8.86 17.22 5.46
N HIS A 145 -7.61 16.81 5.34
CA HIS A 145 -7.22 15.68 4.49
C HIS A 145 -7.17 14.39 5.34
N PRO A 146 -7.85 13.30 4.96
CA PRO A 146 -7.92 12.09 5.80
C PRO A 146 -6.59 11.34 5.98
N ASN A 147 -5.56 11.64 5.19
CA ASN A 147 -4.19 11.18 5.45
C ASN A 147 -3.44 11.99 6.52
N ASP A 148 -4.01 13.11 6.97
CA ASP A 148 -3.38 13.96 7.99
C ASP A 148 -3.97 13.72 9.39
N GLY A 149 -5.08 12.98 9.47
CA GLY A 149 -5.78 12.61 10.68
C GLY A 149 -7.27 12.36 10.44
N PHE A 150 -7.97 11.83 11.42
CA PHE A 150 -9.41 11.60 11.39
C PHE A 150 -10.17 12.93 11.22
N ILE A 151 -11.11 12.95 10.29
CA ILE A 151 -11.84 14.16 9.90
C ILE A 151 -13.18 14.26 10.63
N GLY A 152 -13.34 15.31 11.43
CA GLY A 152 -14.59 15.68 12.07
C GLY A 152 -15.01 14.78 13.24
N ASP A 153 -16.33 14.56 13.38
CA ASP A 153 -16.93 13.85 14.50
C ASP A 153 -17.06 12.35 14.21
N MET A 154 -16.41 11.52 15.03
CA MET A 154 -16.48 10.06 14.97
C MET A 154 -17.70 9.51 15.72
N TYR A 155 -18.15 10.23 16.75
CA TYR A 155 -19.07 9.74 17.76
C TYR A 155 -20.55 10.05 17.46
N SER A 156 -20.81 10.92 16.47
CA SER A 156 -22.16 11.34 16.11
C SER A 156 -22.25 11.65 14.61
N PHE A 157 -23.46 11.51 14.04
CA PHE A 157 -23.80 12.02 12.71
C PHE A 157 -24.30 13.46 12.72
N ASP A 158 -24.50 14.07 13.90
CA ASP A 158 -25.04 15.43 14.02
C ASP A 158 -24.06 16.51 13.55
N ASN A 159 -22.76 16.22 13.64
CA ASN A 159 -21.70 17.10 13.20
C ASN A 159 -21.03 16.59 11.91
N PRO A 160 -20.41 17.47 11.11
CA PRO A 160 -19.62 17.04 9.97
C PRO A 160 -18.49 16.08 10.35
N GLY A 161 -18.28 15.06 9.54
CA GLY A 161 -17.22 14.09 9.72
C GLY A 161 -17.13 13.14 8.52
N LEU A 162 -16.00 12.48 8.35
CA LEU A 162 -15.78 11.49 7.31
C LEU A 162 -15.18 10.22 7.92
N GLY A 163 -13.89 10.23 8.16
CA GLY A 163 -13.08 9.08 8.52
C GLY A 163 -11.59 9.40 8.49
N VAL A 164 -10.76 8.38 8.37
CA VAL A 164 -9.30 8.49 8.33
C VAL A 164 -8.71 7.47 7.36
N TYR A 165 -7.65 7.86 6.64
CA TYR A 165 -6.98 6.98 5.70
C TYR A 165 -5.78 6.24 6.32
N HIS A 166 -5.10 5.41 5.52
CA HIS A 166 -4.11 4.44 5.97
C HIS A 166 -2.95 5.04 6.80
N LYS A 167 -2.48 6.27 6.50
CA LYS A 167 -1.29 6.82 7.19
C LYS A 167 -1.48 6.98 8.70
N PRO A 168 -2.49 7.71 9.20
CA PRO A 168 -2.71 7.82 10.64
C PRO A 168 -3.10 6.47 11.29
N VAL A 169 -3.77 5.58 10.54
CA VAL A 169 -4.13 4.23 11.02
C VAL A 169 -2.87 3.40 11.21
N LYS A 170 -1.93 3.44 10.24
CA LYS A 170 -0.62 2.81 10.37
C LYS A 170 0.17 3.38 11.56
N GLU A 171 0.24 4.72 11.68
CA GLU A 171 0.92 5.38 12.79
C GLU A 171 0.36 4.93 14.15
N LEU A 172 -0.96 4.74 14.24
CA LEU A 172 -1.60 4.22 15.45
C LEU A 172 -1.25 2.74 15.67
N ALA A 173 -1.34 1.91 14.65
CA ALA A 173 -0.99 0.49 14.74
C ALA A 173 0.47 0.27 15.18
N GLU A 174 1.40 1.08 14.69
CA GLU A 174 2.82 1.06 15.06
C GLU A 174 3.06 1.36 16.56
N LYS A 175 2.17 2.07 17.25
CA LYS A 175 2.27 2.26 18.71
C LYS A 175 2.05 0.95 19.46
N TYR A 176 1.23 0.05 18.93
CA TYR A 176 0.89 -1.24 19.50
C TYR A 176 1.83 -2.37 19.07
N MET A 177 2.36 -2.28 17.84
CA MET A 177 3.25 -3.25 17.22
C MET A 177 4.43 -2.56 16.54
N PRO A 178 5.38 -1.98 17.30
CA PRO A 178 6.47 -1.20 16.75
C PRO A 178 7.33 -2.00 15.75
N GLY A 179 7.49 -1.47 14.53
CA GLY A 179 8.29 -2.09 13.47
C GLY A 179 7.68 -3.36 12.86
N SER A 180 6.43 -3.70 13.22
CA SER A 180 5.76 -4.90 12.74
C SER A 180 4.53 -4.60 11.87
N ILE A 181 4.30 -3.35 11.49
CA ILE A 181 3.16 -2.98 10.63
C ILE A 181 3.63 -2.79 9.19
N GLU A 182 3.01 -3.54 8.30
CA GLU A 182 3.27 -3.48 6.87
C GLU A 182 2.19 -2.65 6.15
N ASP A 183 2.63 -1.62 5.40
CA ASP A 183 1.76 -0.78 4.58
C ASP A 183 1.75 -1.31 3.15
N LEU A 184 0.64 -1.91 2.77
CA LEU A 184 0.41 -2.48 1.44
C LEU A 184 -0.27 -1.49 0.49
N THR A 185 -0.39 -0.23 0.89
CA THR A 185 -1.07 0.79 0.08
C THR A 185 -0.38 1.01 -1.26
N GLY A 186 -1.15 0.84 -2.34
CA GLY A 186 -0.66 0.96 -3.72
C GLY A 186 -0.13 -0.34 -4.32
N SER A 187 -0.10 -1.46 -3.57
CA SER A 187 0.26 -2.77 -4.09
C SER A 187 -0.77 -3.31 -5.09
N ASP A 188 -0.49 -4.45 -5.67
CA ASP A 188 -1.48 -5.14 -6.50
C ASP A 188 -2.46 -5.94 -5.63
N PHE A 189 -3.67 -6.15 -6.15
CA PHE A 189 -4.72 -6.85 -5.41
C PHE A 189 -4.33 -8.29 -5.05
N GLU A 190 -3.56 -8.94 -5.91
CA GLU A 190 -3.05 -10.29 -5.67
C GLU A 190 -2.05 -10.34 -4.50
N ASP A 191 -1.33 -9.23 -4.21
CA ASP A 191 -0.42 -9.16 -3.07
C ASP A 191 -1.17 -9.30 -1.73
N LEU A 192 -2.41 -8.79 -1.64
CA LEU A 192 -3.25 -8.96 -0.44
C LEU A 192 -3.51 -10.44 -0.15
N LYS A 193 -3.65 -11.28 -1.19
CA LYS A 193 -3.87 -12.72 -1.06
C LYS A 193 -2.67 -13.46 -0.49
N ILE A 194 -1.46 -12.95 -0.67
CA ILE A 194 -0.24 -13.51 -0.07
C ILE A 194 -0.39 -13.48 1.46
N HIS A 195 -0.76 -12.34 2.01
CA HIS A 195 -0.93 -12.16 3.45
C HIS A 195 -2.09 -12.98 4.00
N LEU A 196 -3.22 -12.99 3.30
CA LEU A 196 -4.37 -13.82 3.66
C LEU A 196 -4.02 -15.31 3.63
N SER A 197 -3.27 -15.78 2.61
CA SER A 197 -2.80 -17.17 2.52
C SER A 197 -1.88 -17.58 3.68
N ASP A 198 -1.13 -16.61 4.20
CA ASP A 198 -0.23 -16.76 5.34
C ASP A 198 -0.98 -16.66 6.70
N GLY A 199 -2.30 -16.50 6.67
CA GLY A 199 -3.14 -16.39 7.87
C GLY A 199 -3.13 -15.00 8.51
N ARG A 200 -2.71 -13.97 7.79
CA ARG A 200 -2.69 -12.58 8.25
C ARG A 200 -3.84 -11.79 7.61
N PRO A 201 -4.83 -11.33 8.39
CA PRO A 201 -5.91 -10.52 7.88
C PRO A 201 -5.39 -9.13 7.45
N VAL A 202 -6.10 -8.47 6.55
CA VAL A 202 -5.68 -7.19 5.98
C VAL A 202 -6.76 -6.13 6.23
N TRP A 203 -6.41 -5.05 6.91
CA TRP A 203 -7.23 -3.85 7.03
C TRP A 203 -7.22 -3.10 5.69
N VAL A 204 -8.39 -2.70 5.20
CA VAL A 204 -8.52 -1.96 3.93
C VAL A 204 -9.52 -0.82 4.02
N ILE A 205 -9.31 0.23 3.19
CA ILE A 205 -10.35 1.20 2.86
C ILE A 205 -11.07 0.74 1.58
N ILE A 206 -12.38 0.73 1.66
CA ILE A 206 -13.30 0.36 0.59
C ILE A 206 -14.51 1.33 0.60
N ASN A 207 -15.62 0.97 0.01
CA ASN A 207 -16.89 1.66 0.14
C ASN A 207 -18.01 0.72 0.61
N THR A 208 -19.10 1.28 1.14
CA THR A 208 -20.24 0.52 1.71
C THR A 208 -21.03 -0.27 0.68
N ALA A 209 -20.79 -0.11 -0.62
CA ALA A 209 -21.42 -0.88 -1.69
C ALA A 209 -20.58 -2.11 -2.12
N TYR A 210 -19.31 -2.20 -1.68
CA TYR A 210 -18.33 -3.24 -2.03
C TYR A 210 -18.17 -3.45 -3.54
N LYS A 211 -18.40 -2.37 -4.33
CA LYS A 211 -18.25 -2.32 -5.79
C LYS A 211 -17.91 -0.92 -6.24
N GLN A 212 -17.49 -0.75 -7.47
CA GLN A 212 -17.22 0.55 -8.04
C GLN A 212 -18.44 1.45 -7.97
N LEU A 213 -18.26 2.67 -7.47
CA LEU A 213 -19.27 3.73 -7.42
C LEU A 213 -19.20 4.57 -8.70
N SER A 214 -20.34 5.17 -9.07
CA SER A 214 -20.35 6.24 -10.08
C SER A 214 -19.74 7.52 -9.53
N ASP A 215 -19.27 8.41 -10.42
CA ASP A 215 -18.59 9.65 -10.06
C ASP A 215 -19.50 10.60 -9.24
N ASP A 216 -20.82 10.47 -9.39
CA ASP A 216 -21.82 11.26 -8.64
C ASP A 216 -21.75 11.07 -7.11
N PHE A 217 -21.15 9.97 -6.66
CA PHE A 217 -20.94 9.74 -5.22
C PHE A 217 -19.70 10.46 -4.68
N PHE A 218 -18.91 11.11 -5.54
CA PHE A 218 -17.69 11.78 -5.13
C PHE A 218 -17.83 13.30 -5.15
N GLN A 219 -17.15 13.94 -4.22
CA GLN A 219 -17.05 15.39 -4.15
C GLN A 219 -15.61 15.83 -3.90
N THR A 220 -15.26 17.01 -4.38
CA THR A 220 -13.92 17.57 -4.19
C THR A 220 -13.87 18.41 -2.93
N TRP A 221 -12.96 18.06 -2.02
CA TRP A 221 -12.58 18.89 -0.89
C TRP A 221 -11.29 19.64 -1.14
N HIS A 222 -11.25 20.88 -0.66
CA HIS A 222 -10.04 21.69 -0.59
C HIS A 222 -9.47 21.57 0.81
N THR A 223 -8.26 21.05 0.92
CA THR A 223 -7.59 20.80 2.20
C THR A 223 -6.26 21.57 2.25
N PRO A 224 -5.65 21.79 3.43
CA PRO A 224 -4.31 22.36 3.51
C PRO A 224 -3.25 21.55 2.72
N SER A 225 -3.44 20.23 2.64
CA SER A 225 -2.54 19.31 1.91
C SER A 225 -2.88 19.15 0.42
N GLY A 226 -3.83 19.94 -0.12
CA GLY A 226 -4.25 19.90 -1.51
C GLY A 226 -5.70 19.48 -1.71
N LYS A 227 -6.10 19.30 -2.97
CA LYS A 227 -7.46 18.84 -3.30
C LYS A 227 -7.52 17.32 -3.21
N ILE A 228 -8.65 16.82 -2.72
CA ILE A 228 -8.94 15.39 -2.66
C ILE A 228 -10.38 15.11 -3.09
N GLN A 229 -10.59 14.02 -3.79
CA GLN A 229 -11.90 13.44 -4.06
C GLN A 229 -12.27 12.52 -2.90
N ILE A 230 -13.42 12.74 -2.28
CA ILE A 230 -13.95 11.89 -1.21
C ILE A 230 -15.36 11.43 -1.53
N THR A 231 -15.78 10.36 -0.88
CA THR A 231 -17.16 9.90 -0.86
C THR A 231 -17.61 9.61 0.57
N TYR A 232 -18.83 9.99 0.92
CA TYR A 232 -19.46 9.58 2.18
C TYR A 232 -19.88 8.08 2.21
N LYS A 233 -19.61 7.35 1.12
CA LYS A 233 -19.68 5.89 1.07
C LYS A 233 -18.38 5.23 1.49
N GLU A 234 -17.35 6.03 1.85
CA GLU A 234 -16.11 5.50 2.42
C GLU A 234 -16.40 4.55 3.57
N HIS A 235 -15.65 3.46 3.61
CA HIS A 235 -15.79 2.39 4.61
C HIS A 235 -14.48 1.65 4.80
N SER A 236 -14.30 1.06 5.97
CA SER A 236 -13.17 0.19 6.26
C SER A 236 -13.65 -1.17 6.75
N VAL A 237 -13.00 -2.21 6.28
CA VAL A 237 -13.26 -3.59 6.70
C VAL A 237 -11.96 -4.33 6.99
N LEU A 238 -12.03 -5.45 7.70
CA LEU A 238 -10.93 -6.39 7.86
C LEU A 238 -11.11 -7.56 6.90
N LEU A 239 -10.26 -7.66 5.86
CA LEU A 239 -10.23 -8.84 4.99
C LEU A 239 -9.80 -10.06 5.80
N THR A 240 -10.58 -11.14 5.68
CA THR A 240 -10.37 -12.40 6.39
C THR A 240 -10.16 -13.58 5.44
N GLY A 241 -10.36 -13.40 4.14
CA GLY A 241 -10.14 -14.49 3.21
C GLY A 241 -10.62 -14.23 1.80
N TYR A 242 -10.49 -15.27 0.98
CA TYR A 242 -10.97 -15.28 -0.40
C TYR A 242 -11.16 -16.73 -0.88
N ASP A 243 -11.94 -16.86 -1.95
CA ASP A 243 -12.01 -18.04 -2.81
C ASP A 243 -11.89 -17.62 -4.29
N GLN A 244 -12.34 -18.47 -5.21
CA GLN A 244 -12.30 -18.16 -6.64
C GLN A 244 -13.23 -17.03 -7.04
N GLU A 245 -14.38 -16.86 -6.35
CA GLU A 245 -15.45 -15.94 -6.70
C GLU A 245 -15.55 -14.73 -5.76
N TYR A 246 -15.22 -14.90 -4.47
CA TYR A 246 -15.52 -13.93 -3.41
C TYR A 246 -14.27 -13.51 -2.62
N MET A 247 -14.34 -12.28 -2.09
CA MET A 247 -13.55 -11.80 -0.95
C MET A 247 -14.40 -11.90 0.30
N TYR A 248 -13.80 -12.35 1.41
CA TYR A 248 -14.44 -12.45 2.73
C TYR A 248 -13.83 -11.40 3.66
N PHE A 249 -14.68 -10.78 4.48
CA PHE A 249 -14.26 -9.73 5.40
C PHE A 249 -15.18 -9.63 6.61
N ASN A 250 -14.65 -9.14 7.72
CA ASN A 250 -15.43 -8.72 8.87
C ASN A 250 -15.83 -7.26 8.69
N ASP A 251 -17.13 -6.99 8.79
CA ASP A 251 -17.72 -5.69 8.52
C ASP A 251 -18.11 -5.00 9.84
N PRO A 252 -17.39 -3.92 10.26
CA PRO A 252 -17.73 -3.22 11.50
C PRO A 252 -19.06 -2.48 11.46
N LEU A 253 -19.57 -2.16 10.27
CA LEU A 253 -20.85 -1.46 10.11
C LEU A 253 -22.04 -2.34 10.51
N THR A 254 -21.97 -3.63 10.19
CA THR A 254 -23.03 -4.61 10.49
C THR A 254 -22.68 -5.54 11.64
N GLY A 255 -21.40 -5.63 12.01
CA GLY A 255 -20.87 -6.63 12.95
C GLY A 255 -20.81 -8.04 12.36
N GLU A 256 -21.02 -8.18 11.03
CA GLU A 256 -21.06 -9.46 10.35
C GLU A 256 -19.65 -10.03 10.16
N LYS A 257 -19.47 -11.28 10.59
CA LYS A 257 -18.24 -12.03 10.39
C LYS A 257 -18.23 -12.73 9.03
N ASN A 258 -17.10 -12.67 8.34
CA ASN A 258 -16.91 -13.31 7.03
C ASN A 258 -18.01 -12.96 6.02
N LYS A 259 -18.50 -11.72 6.06
CA LYS A 259 -19.31 -11.16 4.99
C LYS A 259 -18.58 -11.28 3.67
N LYS A 260 -19.28 -11.45 2.56
CA LYS A 260 -18.63 -11.65 1.26
C LYS A 260 -19.13 -10.70 0.19
N ALA A 261 -18.25 -10.37 -0.74
CA ALA A 261 -18.57 -9.64 -1.95
C ALA A 261 -17.87 -10.30 -3.16
N PRO A 262 -18.45 -10.19 -4.38
CA PRO A 262 -17.78 -10.68 -5.58
C PRO A 262 -16.38 -10.08 -5.72
N LYS A 263 -15.37 -10.92 -5.92
CA LYS A 263 -13.94 -10.54 -5.92
C LYS A 263 -13.64 -9.37 -6.87
N ASN A 264 -14.14 -9.44 -8.10
CA ASN A 264 -13.89 -8.40 -9.10
C ASN A 264 -14.54 -7.06 -8.74
N ASP A 265 -15.70 -7.08 -8.07
CA ASP A 265 -16.38 -5.86 -7.62
C ASP A 265 -15.64 -5.25 -6.43
N PHE A 266 -15.21 -6.09 -5.49
CA PHE A 266 -14.43 -5.68 -4.33
C PHE A 266 -13.10 -5.05 -4.76
N GLU A 267 -12.37 -5.67 -5.68
CA GLU A 267 -11.12 -5.14 -6.24
C GLU A 267 -11.32 -3.75 -6.85
N LYS A 268 -12.34 -3.58 -7.72
CA LYS A 268 -12.64 -2.28 -8.34
C LYS A 268 -12.96 -1.21 -7.31
N ALA A 269 -13.72 -1.57 -6.26
CA ALA A 269 -14.02 -0.67 -5.16
C ALA A 269 -12.76 -0.28 -4.38
N TRP A 270 -11.90 -1.23 -4.05
CA TRP A 270 -10.65 -1.00 -3.35
C TRP A 270 -9.67 -0.13 -4.16
N VAL A 271 -9.54 -0.40 -5.47
CA VAL A 271 -8.75 0.42 -6.40
C VAL A 271 -9.28 1.85 -6.45
N GLN A 272 -10.61 2.03 -6.56
CA GLN A 272 -11.25 3.34 -6.59
C GLN A 272 -11.01 4.13 -5.29
N MET A 273 -10.91 3.45 -4.15
CA MET A 273 -10.64 4.04 -2.84
C MET A 273 -9.13 4.22 -2.55
N GLY A 274 -8.26 4.11 -3.57
CA GLY A 274 -6.84 4.42 -3.48
C GLY A 274 -5.96 3.27 -3.06
N LYS A 275 -6.41 2.01 -3.20
CA LYS A 275 -5.63 0.80 -2.90
C LYS A 275 -5.05 0.79 -1.47
N GLN A 276 -5.80 1.30 -0.47
CA GLN A 276 -5.31 1.45 0.89
C GLN A 276 -5.43 0.14 1.65
N ALA A 277 -4.31 -0.33 2.20
CA ALA A 277 -4.25 -1.59 2.94
C ALA A 277 -3.11 -1.62 3.96
N ILE A 278 -3.34 -2.27 5.11
CA ILE A 278 -2.36 -2.46 6.18
C ILE A 278 -2.50 -3.89 6.71
N THR A 279 -1.38 -4.52 7.00
CA THR A 279 -1.31 -5.77 7.77
C THR A 279 -0.12 -5.72 8.73
N TYR A 280 0.16 -6.82 9.41
CA TYR A 280 1.33 -6.94 10.27
C TYR A 280 2.31 -7.99 9.73
N LEU A 281 3.58 -7.88 10.11
CA LEU A 281 4.62 -8.86 9.82
C LEU A 281 4.44 -10.10 10.72
N PRO A 282 4.84 -11.31 10.25
CA PRO A 282 4.75 -12.54 11.01
C PRO A 282 5.62 -12.54 12.27
#